data_be20cad8341c13de5776776ede5ddbb5
#
_entry.id   be20cad8341c13de5776776ede5ddbb5
#
_cell.length_a   1.000
_cell.length_b   1.000
_cell.length_c   1.000
_cell.angle_alpha   90.00
_cell.angle_beta   90.00
_cell.angle_gamma   90.00
#
_symmetry.space_group_name_H-M   'P 1'
#
loop_
_entity.id
_entity.type
_entity.pdbx_description
1 polymer ?
#
loop_
_entity_poly.entity_id
_entity_poly.type
_entity_poly.pdbx_seq_one_letter_code
_entity_poly.pdbx_strand_id
1 'polypeptide(L)'
;MADVSANRDPQIKAGEIQSYLVEDSVHIYRGVGVCVNTDGYATPMGDDSGSVFVGVALEGVDNTLTGHAQGGKRVRVQMPGNAVFTKDTAAQTDLGLPVYAGYDGTVVVAGSSSHKVFVGTIIEIV
;
A
#
# COMPACT_ATOMS: atom_id res chain seq x y z
N MET A 1 -23.31 -12.88 12.52
CA MET A 1 -22.36 -12.36 13.53
C MET A 1 -23.15 -11.70 14.65
N ALA A 2 -22.83 -12.00 15.89
CA ALA A 2 -23.51 -11.40 17.05
C ALA A 2 -22.84 -10.06 17.39
N ASP A 3 -23.66 -9.08 17.75
CA ASP A 3 -23.15 -7.81 18.25
C ASP A 3 -22.54 -7.98 19.63
N VAL A 4 -21.63 -7.08 19.99
CA VAL A 4 -21.07 -7.04 21.33
C VAL A 4 -22.15 -6.58 22.31
N SER A 5 -22.43 -7.37 23.34
CA SER A 5 -23.50 -7.11 24.32
C SER A 5 -22.98 -6.63 25.68
N ALA A 6 -21.67 -6.48 25.85
CA ALA A 6 -21.04 -6.00 27.08
C ALA A 6 -19.76 -5.23 26.74
N ASN A 7 -19.35 -4.36 27.66
CA ASN A 7 -18.09 -3.65 27.56
C ASN A 7 -16.92 -4.63 27.62
N ARG A 8 -15.87 -4.35 26.87
CA ARG A 8 -14.64 -5.13 26.89
C ARG A 8 -13.43 -4.21 26.68
N ASP A 9 -12.25 -4.69 27.06
CA ASP A 9 -11.02 -3.95 26.84
C ASP A 9 -10.71 -3.88 25.35
N PRO A 10 -10.32 -2.71 24.83
CA PRO A 10 -9.95 -2.60 23.42
C PRO A 10 -8.69 -3.40 23.10
N GLN A 11 -8.70 -4.06 21.94
CA GLN A 11 -7.56 -4.83 21.43
C GLN A 11 -6.75 -3.93 20.48
N ILE A 12 -5.92 -3.06 21.04
CA ILE A 12 -5.15 -2.07 20.27
C ILE A 12 -3.68 -2.49 20.23
N LYS A 13 -3.14 -2.60 19.03
CA LYS A 13 -1.70 -2.77 18.83
C LYS A 13 -1.03 -1.42 18.75
N ALA A 14 0.09 -1.27 19.44
CA ALA A 14 0.92 -0.09 19.34
C ALA A 14 1.64 -0.08 17.98
N GLY A 15 1.75 1.10 17.40
CA GLY A 15 2.50 1.32 16.18
C GLY A 15 1.70 1.08 14.90
N GLU A 16 2.17 1.70 13.85
CA GLU A 16 1.55 1.68 12.52
C GLU A 16 2.36 0.82 11.57
N ILE A 17 3.35 0.10 12.09
CA ILE A 17 4.28 -0.71 11.31
C ILE A 17 3.82 -2.16 11.34
N GLN A 18 3.69 -2.75 10.16
CA GLN A 18 3.37 -4.16 9.98
C GLN A 18 4.41 -4.81 9.08
N SER A 19 4.61 -6.10 9.28
CA SER A 19 5.50 -6.90 8.46
C SER A 19 4.66 -7.81 7.57
N TYR A 20 4.97 -7.85 6.28
CA TYR A 20 4.28 -8.67 5.30
C TYR A 20 5.25 -9.61 4.59
N LEU A 21 4.78 -10.80 4.26
CA LEU A 21 5.53 -11.74 3.43
C LEU A 21 5.52 -11.23 1.98
N VAL A 22 6.68 -11.26 1.33
CA VAL A 22 6.88 -10.72 -0.01
C VAL A 22 6.64 -11.79 -1.06
N GLU A 23 5.93 -11.42 -2.13
CA GLU A 23 5.70 -12.30 -3.26
C GLU A 23 7.01 -12.70 -3.93
N ASP A 24 7.02 -13.89 -4.51
CA ASP A 24 8.16 -14.41 -5.26
C ASP A 24 8.48 -13.51 -6.46
N SER A 25 9.76 -13.34 -6.74
CA SER A 25 10.27 -12.64 -7.92
C SER A 25 9.92 -11.15 -7.98
N VAL A 26 9.63 -10.51 -6.86
CA VAL A 26 9.44 -9.05 -6.79
C VAL A 26 10.53 -8.37 -5.99
N HIS A 27 10.80 -7.12 -6.34
CA HIS A 27 11.71 -6.23 -5.64
C HIS A 27 10.93 -5.00 -5.18
N ILE A 28 10.87 -4.81 -3.87
CA ILE A 28 10.22 -3.65 -3.27
C ILE A 28 11.33 -2.68 -2.84
N TYR A 29 11.29 -1.45 -3.36
CA TYR A 29 12.25 -0.42 -2.98
C TYR A 29 11.75 0.35 -1.76
N ARG A 30 12.68 0.88 -0.98
CA ARG A 30 12.34 1.73 0.16
C ARG A 30 11.58 2.97 -0.31
N GLY A 31 10.52 3.33 0.40
CA GLY A 31 9.76 4.53 0.14
C GLY A 31 8.65 4.40 -0.89
N VAL A 32 8.53 3.24 -1.54
CA VAL A 32 7.44 3.01 -2.50
C VAL A 32 6.17 2.56 -1.78
N GLY A 33 5.03 2.73 -2.44
CA GLY A 33 3.77 2.17 -1.97
C GLY A 33 3.78 0.66 -2.08
N VAL A 34 3.16 -0.01 -1.13
CA VAL A 34 3.08 -1.47 -1.06
C VAL A 34 1.62 -1.89 -1.02
N CYS A 35 1.29 -2.89 -1.81
CA CYS A 35 -0.01 -3.56 -1.79
C CYS A 35 0.14 -5.01 -1.37
N VAL A 36 -0.95 -5.62 -0.95
CA VAL A 36 -1.06 -7.06 -0.73
C VAL A 36 -2.00 -7.60 -1.79
N ASN A 37 -1.55 -8.63 -2.50
CA ASN A 37 -2.34 -9.24 -3.58
C ASN A 37 -3.40 -10.21 -3.03
N THR A 38 -4.17 -10.82 -3.92
CA THR A 38 -5.25 -11.74 -3.52
C THR A 38 -4.75 -12.99 -2.81
N ASP A 39 -3.49 -13.34 -2.98
CA ASP A 39 -2.87 -14.48 -2.29
C ASP A 39 -2.29 -14.10 -0.93
N GLY A 40 -2.32 -12.82 -0.56
CA GLY A 40 -1.85 -12.34 0.73
C GLY A 40 -0.38 -11.96 0.79
N TYR A 41 0.29 -11.80 -0.34
CA TYR A 41 1.70 -11.42 -0.40
C TYR A 41 1.91 -9.99 -0.81
N ALA A 42 2.93 -9.36 -0.24
CA ALA A 42 3.28 -7.97 -0.54
C ALA A 42 3.90 -7.83 -1.92
N THR A 43 3.46 -6.82 -2.64
CA THR A 43 3.96 -6.44 -3.97
C THR A 43 4.15 -4.93 -4.00
N PRO A 44 4.98 -4.40 -4.94
CA PRO A 44 4.94 -2.96 -5.20
C PRO A 44 3.54 -2.52 -5.57
N MET A 45 3.15 -1.33 -5.13
CA MET A 45 1.84 -0.75 -5.44
C MET A 45 1.65 -0.64 -6.95
N GLY A 46 0.47 -1.02 -7.43
CA GLY A 46 0.13 -0.96 -8.85
C GLY A 46 -1.37 -1.05 -9.08
N ASP A 47 -1.79 -0.85 -10.33
CA ASP A 47 -3.18 -0.94 -10.75
C ASP A 47 -3.53 -2.40 -11.05
N ASP A 48 -3.57 -3.22 -10.01
CA ASP A 48 -3.73 -4.67 -10.10
C ASP A 48 -5.05 -5.12 -9.46
N SER A 49 -5.72 -6.06 -10.13
CA SER A 49 -7.00 -6.57 -9.68
C SER A 49 -6.89 -7.24 -8.31
N GLY A 50 -7.77 -6.84 -7.39
CA GLY A 50 -7.86 -7.44 -6.06
C GLY A 50 -6.77 -7.04 -5.08
N SER A 51 -5.81 -6.19 -5.48
CA SER A 51 -4.77 -5.69 -4.57
C SER A 51 -5.33 -4.65 -3.61
N VAL A 52 -4.75 -4.60 -2.41
CA VAL A 52 -5.11 -3.65 -1.37
C VAL A 52 -3.87 -2.89 -0.93
N PHE A 53 -3.95 -1.57 -0.92
CA PHE A 53 -2.85 -0.72 -0.44
C PHE A 53 -2.69 -0.87 1.07
N VAL A 54 -1.46 -1.13 1.53
CA VAL A 54 -1.18 -1.35 2.96
C VAL A 54 -0.19 -0.36 3.56
N GLY A 55 0.43 0.48 2.74
CA GLY A 55 1.32 1.51 3.26
C GLY A 55 2.57 1.72 2.42
N VAL A 56 3.60 2.26 3.06
CA VAL A 56 4.88 2.63 2.42
C VAL A 56 5.99 1.76 2.99
N ALA A 57 6.84 1.23 2.12
CA ALA A 57 7.95 0.38 2.53
C ALA A 57 9.00 1.17 3.32
N LEU A 58 9.37 0.65 4.49
CA LEU A 58 10.40 1.24 5.34
C LEU A 58 11.80 0.77 4.95
N GLU A 59 11.90 -0.26 4.14
CA GLU A 59 13.16 -0.86 3.72
C GLU A 59 13.04 -1.45 2.32
N GLY A 60 14.17 -1.60 1.64
CA GLY A 60 14.21 -2.31 0.37
C GLY A 60 14.28 -3.81 0.60
N VAL A 61 13.50 -4.58 -0.17
CA VAL A 61 13.49 -6.05 -0.10
C VAL A 61 13.54 -6.61 -1.51
N ASP A 62 14.55 -7.43 -1.78
CA ASP A 62 14.74 -8.07 -3.09
C ASP A 62 14.50 -9.56 -2.98
N ASN A 63 13.34 -10.01 -3.42
CA ASN A 63 12.97 -11.43 -3.44
C ASN A 63 13.18 -12.04 -4.83
N THR A 64 14.16 -11.52 -5.58
CA THR A 64 14.56 -12.04 -6.90
C THR A 64 15.91 -12.75 -6.84
N LEU A 65 16.61 -12.71 -5.70
CA LEU A 65 17.95 -13.27 -5.53
C LEU A 65 17.93 -14.79 -5.47
N THR A 66 19.11 -15.40 -5.57
CA THR A 66 19.24 -16.86 -5.50
C THR A 66 18.53 -17.42 -4.27
N GLY A 67 17.69 -18.42 -4.48
CA GLY A 67 16.90 -19.02 -3.41
C GLY A 67 15.58 -18.30 -3.13
N HIS A 68 15.16 -17.38 -4.02
CA HIS A 68 13.89 -16.67 -3.89
C HIS A 68 12.71 -17.66 -3.86
N ALA A 69 11.69 -17.30 -3.11
CA ALA A 69 10.48 -18.12 -2.98
C ALA A 69 9.31 -17.26 -2.52
N GLN A 70 8.10 -17.78 -2.73
CA GLN A 70 6.89 -17.13 -2.26
C GLN A 70 6.92 -17.00 -0.73
N GLY A 71 6.85 -15.78 -0.24
CA GLY A 71 6.96 -15.51 1.19
C GLY A 71 8.35 -15.71 1.77
N GLY A 72 9.39 -15.83 0.93
CA GLY A 72 10.75 -16.08 1.38
C GLY A 72 11.41 -14.93 2.12
N LYS A 73 10.86 -13.72 1.97
CA LYS A 73 11.33 -12.52 2.67
C LYS A 73 10.16 -11.74 3.24
N ARG A 74 10.46 -10.84 4.17
CA ARG A 74 9.48 -9.95 4.77
C ARG A 74 9.84 -8.50 4.50
N VAL A 75 8.83 -7.65 4.38
CA VAL A 75 9.00 -6.20 4.28
C VAL A 75 8.23 -5.53 5.41
N ARG A 76 8.87 -4.58 6.07
CA ARG A 76 8.20 -3.72 7.04
C ARG A 76 7.56 -2.55 6.33
N VAL A 77 6.30 -2.32 6.61
CA VAL A 77 5.47 -1.32 5.95
C VAL A 77 4.81 -0.46 7.00
N GLN A 78 4.82 0.85 6.78
CA GLN A 78 4.13 1.80 7.65
C GLN A 78 2.93 2.38 6.90
N MET A 79 1.76 2.35 7.54
CA MET A 79 0.60 3.10 7.05
C MET A 79 0.72 4.51 7.60
N PRO A 80 1.19 5.47 6.81
CA PRO A 80 1.41 6.83 7.29
C PRO A 80 0.09 7.57 7.47
N GLY A 81 0.06 8.59 8.32
CA GLY A 81 -1.02 9.55 8.33
C GLY A 81 -1.08 10.30 7.01
N ASN A 82 0.09 10.76 6.57
CA ASN A 82 0.25 11.44 5.28
C ASN A 82 1.49 10.90 4.57
N ALA A 83 1.43 10.84 3.25
CA ALA A 83 2.57 10.44 2.41
C ALA A 83 2.60 11.31 1.16
N VAL A 84 3.79 11.43 0.57
CA VAL A 84 3.96 12.16 -0.69
C VAL A 84 4.13 11.15 -1.82
N PHE A 85 3.25 11.25 -2.81
CA PHE A 85 3.32 10.44 -4.03
C PHE A 85 3.31 11.35 -5.25
N THR A 86 3.89 10.88 -6.35
CA THR A 86 3.84 11.56 -7.62
C THR A 86 2.46 11.37 -8.25
N LYS A 87 1.87 12.45 -8.74
CA LYS A 87 0.66 12.40 -9.56
C LYS A 87 0.92 13.18 -10.85
N ASP A 88 0.62 12.57 -11.98
CA ASP A 88 0.73 13.25 -13.26
C ASP A 88 -0.22 14.42 -13.33
N THR A 89 0.25 15.58 -13.80
CA THR A 89 -0.53 16.81 -13.94
C THR A 89 -1.30 17.22 -12.69
N ALA A 90 -0.66 17.14 -11.51
CA ALA A 90 -1.28 17.55 -10.25
C ALA A 90 -1.61 19.05 -10.28
N ALA A 91 -2.82 19.40 -9.86
CA ALA A 91 -3.30 20.76 -9.81
C ALA A 91 -3.99 21.05 -8.48
N GLN A 92 -4.05 22.33 -8.11
CA GLN A 92 -4.67 22.75 -6.85
C GLN A 92 -6.14 22.31 -6.75
N THR A 93 -6.83 22.23 -7.88
CA THR A 93 -8.22 21.76 -7.94
C THR A 93 -8.37 20.27 -7.65
N ASP A 94 -7.28 19.52 -7.57
CA ASP A 94 -7.30 18.10 -7.22
C ASP A 94 -7.43 17.86 -5.71
N LEU A 95 -7.31 18.89 -4.89
CA LEU A 95 -7.50 18.75 -3.44
C LEU A 95 -8.87 18.14 -3.13
N GLY A 96 -8.85 17.14 -2.25
CA GLY A 96 -10.06 16.44 -1.86
C GLY A 96 -10.43 15.26 -2.75
N LEU A 97 -9.74 15.06 -3.87
CA LEU A 97 -10.03 13.93 -4.75
C LEU A 97 -9.43 12.63 -4.21
N PRO A 98 -10.15 11.52 -4.31
CA PRO A 98 -9.57 10.21 -4.03
C PRO A 98 -8.56 9.83 -5.12
N VAL A 99 -7.50 9.13 -4.72
CA VAL A 99 -6.49 8.64 -5.65
C VAL A 99 -6.28 7.15 -5.48
N TYR A 100 -5.81 6.53 -6.55
CA TYR A 100 -5.65 5.09 -6.68
C TYR A 100 -4.24 4.78 -7.14
N ALA A 101 -3.79 3.54 -6.91
CA ALA A 101 -2.46 3.10 -7.31
C ALA A 101 -2.32 3.12 -8.83
N GLY A 102 -1.27 3.77 -9.32
CA GLY A 102 -0.85 3.70 -10.73
C GLY A 102 0.38 2.81 -10.84
N TYR A 103 1.49 3.28 -10.29
CA TYR A 103 2.74 2.54 -10.15
C TYR A 103 3.18 2.61 -8.69
N ASP A 104 4.35 2.05 -8.36
CA ASP A 104 4.81 1.93 -6.98
C ASP A 104 5.08 3.28 -6.27
N GLY A 105 5.34 4.34 -7.01
CA GLY A 105 5.50 5.70 -6.47
C GLY A 105 4.49 6.71 -7.01
N THR A 106 3.49 6.26 -7.76
CA THR A 106 2.57 7.13 -8.52
C THR A 106 1.13 6.81 -8.19
N VAL A 107 0.32 7.85 -8.00
CA VAL A 107 -1.13 7.73 -7.82
C VAL A 107 -1.87 8.38 -8.98
N VAL A 108 -3.08 7.90 -9.26
CA VAL A 108 -3.92 8.38 -10.35
C VAL A 108 -5.35 8.61 -9.87
N VAL A 109 -6.10 9.42 -10.61
CA VAL A 109 -7.54 9.60 -10.36
C VAL A 109 -8.35 8.46 -10.95
N ALA A 110 -9.62 8.36 -10.57
CA ALA A 110 -10.50 7.24 -10.96
C ALA A 110 -10.57 7.02 -12.48
N GLY A 111 -10.58 8.09 -13.27
CA GLY A 111 -10.65 7.99 -14.74
C GLY A 111 -9.42 7.36 -15.40
N SER A 112 -8.30 7.32 -14.70
CA SER A 112 -7.05 6.74 -15.18
C SER A 112 -6.70 5.41 -14.51
N SER A 113 -7.63 4.84 -13.74
CA SER A 113 -7.42 3.59 -13.02
C SER A 113 -8.38 2.51 -13.53
N SER A 114 -7.86 1.33 -13.82
CA SER A 114 -8.66 0.18 -14.25
C SER A 114 -9.24 -0.61 -13.08
N HIS A 115 -8.47 -0.79 -12.00
CA HIS A 115 -8.85 -1.64 -10.88
C HIS A 115 -9.16 -0.87 -9.60
N LYS A 116 -8.90 0.42 -9.57
CA LYS A 116 -9.22 1.34 -8.46
C LYS A 116 -8.74 0.83 -7.11
N VAL A 117 -7.44 0.52 -7.03
CA VAL A 117 -6.79 0.19 -5.77
C VAL A 117 -6.62 1.48 -4.96
N PHE A 118 -7.50 1.69 -4.00
CA PHE A 118 -7.59 2.95 -3.25
C PHE A 118 -6.34 3.19 -2.40
N VAL A 119 -5.75 4.37 -2.51
CA VAL A 119 -4.58 4.77 -1.73
C VAL A 119 -4.95 5.83 -0.69
N GLY A 120 -5.68 6.84 -1.06
CA GLY A 120 -6.04 7.91 -0.14
C GLY A 120 -6.70 9.08 -0.84
N THR A 121 -6.65 10.22 -0.17
CA THR A 121 -7.24 11.47 -0.67
C THR A 121 -6.15 12.53 -0.72
N ILE A 122 -6.16 13.36 -1.75
CA ILE A 122 -5.20 14.45 -1.89
C ILE A 122 -5.55 15.54 -0.88
N ILE A 123 -4.60 15.86 -0.01
CA ILE A 123 -4.76 16.90 1.02
C ILE A 123 -3.84 18.09 0.81
N GLU A 124 -2.83 17.96 -0.03
CA GLU A 124 -1.85 19.01 -0.29
C GLU A 124 -1.17 18.78 -1.64
N ILE A 125 -0.90 19.85 -2.36
CA ILE A 125 -0.08 19.84 -3.57
C ILE A 125 1.26 20.50 -3.24
N VAL A 126 2.33 19.77 -3.45
CA VAL A 126 3.69 20.24 -3.18
C VAL A 126 4.51 20.42 -4.45
#